data_bb570858c059032b848f2bed9105b4a8
#
_entry.id   bb570858c059032b848f2bed9105b4a8
#
_cell.length_a   1.000
_cell.length_b   1.000
_cell.length_c   1.000
_cell.angle_alpha   90.00
_cell.angle_beta   90.00
_cell.angle_gamma   90.00
#
_symmetry.space_group_name_H-M   'P 1'
#
loop_
_entity.id
_entity.type
_entity.pdbx_description
1 polymer ?
#
loop_
_entity_poly.entity_id
_entity_poly.type
_entity_poly.pdbx_seq_one_letter_code
_entity_poly.pdbx_strand_id
1 'polypeptide(L)'
;MKFTLLRPWLRWTFAVLPLLLVSHTALAQVRNQTYSYQYYQKFNELVYSPDTREFTSSKPFIFKDQLLSKYDSLQNVGHVDSDNIFMRKIFNEHLVQVEKEDHTFYLDFMPDFQIGKDLMGDKRSTWMNTRGIQAGLTIGDKFTFYANAFENQARFPEYLDNYMTQNMLIPGQGVTKLQSNNVKDWMYATASATYDVNPYLQVTLAYDKNFIGDGYRSLLLSDFSSNYSHLKLRGKIGNVQYTSIWAYMTDPKNPRVDSLNSGGRFGDGIKWGAFQYLDYNATNKLSVGFFQAVIWANQNEAGKRGFDFNYINPIIFLRAVESNNYSSPDKMFLGLNAKYKVLRNATVYGQFLLGEFTASEFFKGNGYAHNKWGVQLGARGFDLFGVKSLNFLGEFNTVRPYTYQHFTSISNYSNHGEPLAHPSGANFRELIGMLNYSWKRFDFSGQLIYNRYGTDPNPDINMGGDIFQSYETLPNMYGNYIGQGVKNNLYYGDLRAAYVLNPKYNLRFEVGYTQRYRQIENLPTQKSGVISVGLRSSFRNFYGDF
;
A
#
# COMPACT_ATOMS: atom_id res chain seq x y z
N MET A 1 -39.60 49.30 -13.41
CA MET A 1 -40.26 48.35 -12.48
C MET A 1 -39.41 47.09 -12.41
N LYS A 2 -38.79 46.87 -11.28
CA LYS A 2 -37.89 45.74 -11.02
C LYS A 2 -38.71 44.50 -10.62
N PHE A 3 -38.43 43.34 -11.19
CA PHE A 3 -38.73 42.05 -10.57
C PHE A 3 -37.51 41.18 -10.58
N THR A 4 -36.97 40.99 -9.41
CA THR A 4 -35.95 40.02 -9.00
C THR A 4 -36.58 38.62 -8.93
N LEU A 5 -36.02 37.65 -9.66
CA LEU A 5 -36.38 36.25 -9.48
C LEU A 5 -35.27 35.55 -8.67
N LEU A 6 -35.66 35.11 -7.50
CA LEU A 6 -34.94 34.24 -6.58
C LEU A 6 -34.73 32.85 -7.18
N ARG A 7 -33.51 32.35 -7.16
CA ARG A 7 -33.16 30.95 -7.47
C ARG A 7 -33.53 30.06 -6.28
N PRO A 8 -34.19 28.91 -6.47
CA PRO A 8 -34.41 27.96 -5.40
C PRO A 8 -33.16 27.09 -5.17
N TRP A 9 -32.72 27.02 -3.94
CA TRP A 9 -31.71 26.11 -3.44
C TRP A 9 -32.23 24.67 -3.50
N LEU A 10 -31.48 23.79 -4.17
CA LEU A 10 -31.75 22.36 -4.24
C LEU A 10 -31.49 21.76 -2.86
N ARG A 11 -32.56 21.37 -2.16
CA ARG A 11 -32.50 20.56 -0.92
C ARG A 11 -32.20 19.10 -1.31
N TRP A 12 -31.03 18.63 -0.98
CA TRP A 12 -30.73 17.20 -0.98
C TRP A 12 -31.35 16.57 0.26
N THR A 13 -32.49 15.93 0.09
CA THR A 13 -33.06 15.03 1.09
C THR A 13 -32.38 13.67 0.94
N PHE A 14 -31.57 13.29 1.93
CA PHE A 14 -31.14 11.91 2.11
C PHE A 14 -32.36 11.05 2.46
N ALA A 15 -32.83 10.27 1.51
CA ALA A 15 -33.79 9.22 1.77
C ALA A 15 -33.06 8.07 2.50
N VAL A 16 -33.22 8.01 3.81
CA VAL A 16 -32.86 6.84 4.62
C VAL A 16 -33.92 5.78 4.36
N LEU A 17 -33.54 4.75 3.61
CA LEU A 17 -34.37 3.56 3.38
C LEU A 17 -34.49 2.77 4.71
N PRO A 18 -35.69 2.47 5.21
CA PRO A 18 -35.83 1.62 6.39
C PRO A 18 -35.55 0.17 5.99
N LEU A 19 -34.42 -0.39 6.43
CA LEU A 19 -34.15 -1.82 6.35
C LEU A 19 -34.99 -2.57 7.39
N LEU A 20 -35.81 -3.48 6.92
CA LEU A 20 -36.58 -4.42 7.71
C LEU A 20 -35.68 -5.29 8.59
N LEU A 21 -35.92 -5.22 9.89
CA LEU A 21 -35.26 -6.00 10.93
C LEU A 21 -35.68 -7.47 10.81
N VAL A 22 -34.72 -8.32 10.52
CA VAL A 22 -34.82 -9.76 10.83
C VAL A 22 -33.77 -10.04 11.89
N SER A 23 -34.21 -10.28 13.10
CA SER A 23 -33.38 -10.63 14.23
C SER A 23 -32.82 -12.04 14.08
N HIS A 24 -31.50 -12.13 13.82
CA HIS A 24 -30.73 -13.34 14.05
C HIS A 24 -29.61 -13.02 15.02
N THR A 25 -29.61 -13.69 16.16
CA THR A 25 -28.53 -13.69 17.14
C THR A 25 -27.33 -14.41 16.55
N ALA A 26 -26.39 -13.68 15.98
CA ALA A 26 -25.08 -14.19 15.61
C ALA A 26 -24.03 -13.12 15.94
N LEU A 27 -23.30 -13.35 16.98
CA LEU A 27 -22.23 -12.53 17.51
C LEU A 27 -20.93 -12.76 16.73
N ALA A 28 -20.88 -12.44 15.45
CA ALA A 28 -19.63 -12.39 14.70
C ALA A 28 -19.48 -11.02 14.06
N GLN A 29 -18.93 -10.08 14.78
CA GLN A 29 -18.64 -8.76 14.27
C GLN A 29 -17.38 -8.82 13.38
N VAL A 30 -17.53 -8.55 12.09
CA VAL A 30 -16.41 -8.37 11.18
C VAL A 30 -15.88 -6.96 11.37
N ARG A 31 -14.60 -6.81 11.61
CA ARG A 31 -13.94 -5.50 11.72
C ARG A 31 -12.97 -5.29 10.57
N ASN A 32 -13.03 -4.13 9.95
CA ASN A 32 -12.09 -3.70 8.93
C ASN A 32 -10.99 -2.84 9.56
N GLN A 33 -9.76 -3.12 9.19
CA GLN A 33 -8.58 -2.34 9.56
C GLN A 33 -7.74 -2.14 8.32
N THR A 34 -7.37 -0.90 8.01
CA THR A 34 -6.44 -0.60 6.92
C THR A 34 -5.13 -1.35 7.11
N TYR A 35 -4.48 -1.70 6.01
CA TYR A 35 -3.20 -2.38 6.08
C TYR A 35 -2.14 -1.47 6.69
N SER A 36 -1.54 -1.94 7.78
CA SER A 36 -0.37 -1.33 8.43
C SER A 36 0.67 -2.41 8.67
N TYR A 37 1.84 -2.29 8.05
CA TYR A 37 2.88 -3.31 8.18
C TYR A 37 3.24 -3.56 9.66
N GLN A 38 3.53 -2.50 10.42
CA GLN A 38 3.92 -2.63 11.84
C GLN A 38 2.82 -3.26 12.70
N TYR A 39 1.57 -2.85 12.50
CA TYR A 39 0.46 -3.39 13.28
C TYR A 39 0.19 -4.86 12.94
N TYR A 40 0.29 -5.23 11.66
CA TYR A 40 0.06 -6.60 11.18
C TYR A 40 1.11 -7.59 11.67
N GLN A 41 2.31 -7.16 12.08
CA GLN A 41 3.31 -8.04 12.71
C GLN A 41 2.80 -8.69 14.00
N LYS A 42 1.87 -8.05 14.70
CA LYS A 42 1.26 -8.59 15.94
C LYS A 42 0.38 -9.82 15.71
N PHE A 43 0.06 -10.12 14.43
CA PHE A 43 -0.70 -11.31 14.03
C PHE A 43 0.21 -12.47 13.54
N ASN A 44 1.51 -12.27 13.42
CA ASN A 44 2.42 -13.25 12.80
C ASN A 44 2.35 -14.63 13.44
N GLU A 45 2.32 -14.72 14.78
CA GLU A 45 2.16 -15.98 15.52
C GLU A 45 0.92 -16.75 15.06
N LEU A 46 -0.20 -16.06 14.86
CA LEU A 46 -1.44 -16.68 14.42
C LEU A 46 -1.40 -17.08 12.94
N VAL A 47 -1.00 -16.15 12.06
CA VAL A 47 -1.19 -16.33 10.60
C VAL A 47 -0.08 -17.11 9.92
N TYR A 48 1.14 -17.16 10.50
CA TYR A 48 2.27 -17.91 9.95
C TYR A 48 2.60 -19.21 10.71
N SER A 49 1.86 -19.54 11.76
CA SER A 49 1.95 -20.86 12.41
C SER A 49 1.47 -21.96 11.47
N PRO A 50 2.12 -23.15 11.44
CA PRO A 50 1.63 -24.31 10.70
C PRO A 50 0.32 -24.88 11.27
N ASP A 51 -0.08 -24.45 12.47
CA ASP A 51 -1.33 -24.88 13.13
C ASP A 51 -2.57 -24.21 12.51
N THR A 52 -2.37 -23.17 11.68
CA THR A 52 -3.46 -22.41 11.03
C THR A 52 -3.34 -22.42 9.50
N ARG A 53 -4.46 -22.23 8.82
CA ARG A 53 -4.56 -22.12 7.35
C ARG A 53 -5.10 -20.77 6.91
N GLU A 54 -4.63 -19.68 7.53
CA GLU A 54 -5.07 -18.35 7.15
C GLU A 54 -4.49 -17.92 5.80
N PHE A 55 -5.30 -17.19 5.02
CA PHE A 55 -4.86 -16.57 3.78
C PHE A 55 -4.18 -15.24 4.11
N THR A 56 -2.86 -15.19 3.99
CA THR A 56 -2.06 -14.04 4.41
C THR A 56 -1.62 -13.13 3.27
N SER A 57 -1.66 -13.64 2.03
CA SER A 57 -1.06 -12.94 0.90
C SER A 57 -1.90 -11.79 0.37
N SER A 58 -3.23 -11.76 0.61
CA SER A 58 -4.11 -10.64 0.22
C SER A 58 -4.48 -9.79 1.43
N LYS A 59 -4.09 -8.51 1.44
CA LYS A 59 -4.34 -7.55 2.52
C LYS A 59 -5.15 -6.36 2.01
N PRO A 60 -5.95 -5.71 2.87
CA PRO A 60 -6.21 -5.99 4.30
C PRO A 60 -6.82 -7.36 4.57
N PHE A 61 -6.53 -7.92 5.77
CA PHE A 61 -7.13 -9.17 6.21
C PHE A 61 -8.63 -9.04 6.46
N ILE A 62 -9.34 -10.17 6.39
CA ILE A 62 -10.69 -10.29 6.91
C ILE A 62 -10.58 -10.71 8.38
N PHE A 63 -10.97 -9.83 9.29
CA PHE A 63 -10.96 -10.12 10.72
C PHE A 63 -12.22 -10.91 11.10
N LYS A 64 -12.12 -12.23 11.04
CA LYS A 64 -13.14 -13.20 11.48
C LYS A 64 -12.49 -14.25 12.37
N ASP A 65 -13.29 -14.95 13.14
CA ASP A 65 -12.88 -16.08 13.95
C ASP A 65 -11.64 -15.77 14.82
N GLN A 66 -10.59 -16.56 14.67
CA GLN A 66 -9.35 -16.39 15.44
C GLN A 66 -8.65 -15.05 15.19
N LEU A 67 -8.70 -14.51 13.97
CA LEU A 67 -8.16 -13.20 13.65
C LEU A 67 -8.89 -12.08 14.38
N LEU A 68 -10.23 -12.17 14.48
CA LEU A 68 -11.03 -11.22 15.24
C LEU A 68 -10.72 -11.30 16.74
N SER A 69 -10.66 -12.51 17.31
CA SER A 69 -10.31 -12.71 18.71
C SER A 69 -8.91 -12.16 19.04
N LYS A 70 -7.94 -12.35 18.15
CA LYS A 70 -6.59 -11.75 18.30
C LYS A 70 -6.63 -10.24 18.19
N TYR A 71 -7.40 -9.70 17.24
CA TYR A 71 -7.59 -8.25 17.10
C TYR A 71 -8.18 -7.65 18.38
N ASP A 72 -9.25 -8.22 18.93
CA ASP A 72 -9.88 -7.75 20.16
C ASP A 72 -8.94 -7.85 21.37
N SER A 73 -8.13 -8.90 21.44
CA SER A 73 -7.08 -9.02 22.45
C SER A 73 -6.04 -7.88 22.34
N LEU A 74 -5.61 -7.55 21.12
CA LEU A 74 -4.67 -6.45 20.88
C LEU A 74 -5.26 -5.08 21.23
N GLN A 75 -6.57 -4.88 21.02
CA GLN A 75 -7.28 -3.66 21.38
C GLN A 75 -7.44 -3.46 22.89
N ASN A 76 -7.20 -4.48 23.70
CA ASN A 76 -7.33 -4.47 25.16
C ASN A 76 -6.00 -4.69 25.90
N VAL A 77 -4.86 -4.63 25.19
CA VAL A 77 -3.53 -4.81 25.79
C VAL A 77 -3.28 -3.77 26.88
N GLY A 78 -2.91 -4.25 28.09
CA GLY A 78 -2.52 -3.41 29.21
C GLY A 78 -3.66 -2.54 29.72
N HIS A 79 -4.90 -3.04 29.73
CA HIS A 79 -6.06 -2.33 30.26
C HIS A 79 -5.75 -1.65 31.59
N VAL A 80 -6.16 -0.39 31.74
CA VAL A 80 -5.95 0.44 32.94
C VAL A 80 -7.31 0.58 33.63
N ASP A 81 -7.46 -0.05 34.80
CA ASP A 81 -8.67 0.09 35.60
C ASP A 81 -8.80 1.50 36.14
N SER A 82 -9.90 2.18 35.84
CA SER A 82 -10.15 3.53 36.32
C SER A 82 -11.64 3.87 36.23
N ASP A 83 -12.20 4.42 37.29
CA ASP A 83 -13.56 4.98 37.31
C ASP A 83 -13.62 6.35 36.61
N ASN A 84 -12.46 7.00 36.41
CA ASN A 84 -12.39 8.29 35.76
C ASN A 84 -12.58 8.17 34.25
N ILE A 85 -13.62 8.82 33.73
CA ILE A 85 -13.96 8.78 32.29
C ILE A 85 -12.83 9.29 31.39
N PHE A 86 -12.08 10.30 31.80
CA PHE A 86 -10.95 10.82 31.02
C PHE A 86 -9.82 9.79 30.90
N MET A 87 -9.51 9.09 32.00
CA MET A 87 -8.49 8.03 32.00
C MET A 87 -8.92 6.85 31.11
N ARG A 88 -10.18 6.43 31.17
CA ARG A 88 -10.68 5.38 30.29
C ARG A 88 -10.58 5.76 28.81
N LYS A 89 -10.98 7.00 28.43
CA LYS A 89 -10.88 7.51 27.05
C LYS A 89 -9.44 7.63 26.57
N ILE A 90 -8.52 8.05 27.42
CA ILE A 90 -7.09 8.17 27.06
C ILE A 90 -6.43 6.80 26.89
N PHE A 91 -6.79 5.78 27.69
CA PHE A 91 -6.02 4.55 27.77
C PHE A 91 -6.73 3.30 27.20
N ASN A 92 -8.07 3.23 27.16
CA ASN A 92 -8.77 1.98 26.94
C ASN A 92 -9.91 2.02 25.93
N GLU A 93 -10.54 3.18 25.74
CA GLU A 93 -11.81 3.28 25.02
C GLU A 93 -11.68 4.15 23.78
N HIS A 94 -12.58 3.95 22.83
CA HIS A 94 -12.83 4.93 21.76
C HIS A 94 -13.35 6.25 22.35
N LEU A 95 -13.12 7.36 21.67
CA LEU A 95 -13.61 8.67 22.10
C LEU A 95 -15.16 8.67 22.19
N VAL A 96 -15.80 8.18 21.15
CA VAL A 96 -17.24 7.87 21.14
C VAL A 96 -17.38 6.40 20.79
N GLN A 97 -18.21 5.68 21.52
CA GLN A 97 -18.48 4.27 21.27
C GLN A 97 -19.93 3.97 21.61
N VAL A 98 -20.61 3.30 20.69
CA VAL A 98 -21.96 2.79 20.84
C VAL A 98 -21.93 1.30 20.52
N GLU A 99 -22.31 0.46 21.46
CA GLU A 99 -22.43 -0.98 21.27
C GLU A 99 -23.87 -1.40 21.58
N LYS A 100 -24.54 -1.99 20.61
CA LYS A 100 -25.86 -2.59 20.72
C LYS A 100 -25.82 -3.99 20.10
N GLU A 101 -26.86 -4.76 20.30
CA GLU A 101 -26.96 -6.14 19.81
C GLU A 101 -26.81 -6.23 18.27
N ASP A 102 -27.35 -5.26 17.55
CA ASP A 102 -27.43 -5.24 16.08
C ASP A 102 -26.40 -4.36 15.41
N HIS A 103 -25.71 -3.45 16.16
CA HIS A 103 -24.69 -2.57 15.58
C HIS A 103 -23.66 -2.08 16.59
N THR A 104 -22.47 -1.80 16.06
CA THR A 104 -21.41 -1.08 16.79
C THR A 104 -20.99 0.13 16.00
N PHE A 105 -20.76 1.23 16.67
CA PHE A 105 -20.20 2.45 16.09
C PHE A 105 -19.11 2.98 16.99
N TYR A 106 -18.03 3.48 16.40
CA TYR A 106 -17.02 4.25 17.12
C TYR A 106 -16.50 5.43 16.30
N LEU A 107 -16.02 6.45 17.01
CA LEU A 107 -15.37 7.62 16.47
C LEU A 107 -14.19 8.00 17.37
N ASP A 108 -13.04 8.28 16.75
CA ASP A 108 -11.83 8.73 17.44
C ASP A 108 -11.24 9.97 16.78
N PHE A 109 -10.63 10.82 17.61
CA PHE A 109 -9.70 11.84 17.15
C PHE A 109 -8.29 11.24 17.14
N MET A 110 -7.57 11.43 16.04
CA MET A 110 -6.25 10.85 15.79
C MET A 110 -5.18 11.93 15.63
N PRO A 111 -4.63 12.45 16.72
CA PRO A 111 -3.50 13.39 16.65
C PRO A 111 -2.22 12.66 16.23
N ASP A 112 -1.43 13.23 15.31
CA ASP A 112 -0.11 12.72 14.95
C ASP A 112 0.86 13.92 14.92
N PHE A 113 1.47 14.22 16.08
CA PHE A 113 2.38 15.33 16.28
C PHE A 113 3.79 14.80 16.48
N GLN A 114 4.72 15.27 15.66
CA GLN A 114 6.12 14.89 15.74
C GLN A 114 7.01 16.13 15.60
N ILE A 115 8.07 16.18 16.37
CA ILE A 115 9.17 17.12 16.21
C ILE A 115 10.48 16.34 16.05
N GLY A 116 11.42 16.90 15.32
CA GLY A 116 12.69 16.25 15.09
C GLY A 116 13.73 17.21 14.53
N LYS A 117 14.94 16.67 14.34
CA LYS A 117 16.05 17.40 13.75
C LYS A 117 16.91 16.48 12.90
N ASP A 118 17.26 16.93 11.71
CA ASP A 118 18.33 16.31 10.92
C ASP A 118 19.68 16.76 11.49
N LEU A 119 20.50 15.79 11.88
CA LEU A 119 21.82 16.03 12.50
C LEU A 119 22.96 16.02 11.48
N MET A 120 22.72 15.48 10.28
CA MET A 120 23.78 15.19 9.29
C MET A 120 23.64 15.96 7.97
N GLY A 121 22.42 16.13 7.47
CA GLY A 121 22.12 16.84 6.23
C GLY A 121 22.26 18.35 6.38
N ASP A 122 21.26 19.09 5.97
CA ASP A 122 21.21 20.55 6.13
C ASP A 122 20.91 21.03 7.57
N LYS A 123 20.86 20.10 8.51
CA LYS A 123 20.63 20.34 9.94
C LYS A 123 19.32 21.05 10.26
N ARG A 124 18.34 20.96 9.34
CA ARG A 124 17.02 21.56 9.55
C ARG A 124 16.23 20.87 10.68
N SER A 125 15.36 21.65 11.32
CA SER A 125 14.34 21.08 12.20
C SER A 125 13.21 20.52 11.35
N THR A 126 12.74 19.35 11.72
CA THR A 126 11.60 18.65 11.09
C THR A 126 10.42 18.65 12.05
N TRP A 127 9.22 18.65 11.51
CA TRP A 127 8.01 18.52 12.33
C TRP A 127 6.86 18.00 11.48
N MET A 128 5.89 17.38 12.14
CA MET A 128 4.61 16.99 11.54
C MET A 128 3.48 17.38 12.51
N ASN A 129 2.44 17.99 11.98
CA ASN A 129 1.22 18.35 12.67
C ASN A 129 0.04 17.78 11.87
N THR A 130 -0.51 16.69 12.37
CA THR A 130 -1.63 16.00 11.75
C THR A 130 -2.82 16.00 12.69
N ARG A 131 -3.97 16.36 12.14
CA ARG A 131 -5.29 16.26 12.77
C ARG A 131 -6.08 15.22 12.00
N GLY A 132 -6.37 14.12 12.65
CA GLY A 132 -7.08 13.01 12.04
C GLY A 132 -8.34 12.65 12.78
N ILE A 133 -9.23 11.99 12.06
CA ILE A 133 -10.41 11.31 12.61
C ILE A 133 -10.49 9.92 12.03
N GLN A 134 -11.00 8.96 12.78
CA GLN A 134 -11.44 7.67 12.26
C GLN A 134 -12.83 7.34 12.78
N ALA A 135 -13.59 6.61 11.97
CA ALA A 135 -14.89 6.07 12.35
C ALA A 135 -15.03 4.65 11.82
N GLY A 136 -15.70 3.81 12.61
CA GLY A 136 -16.07 2.46 12.22
C GLY A 136 -17.52 2.19 12.58
N LEU A 137 -18.19 1.43 11.71
CA LEU A 137 -19.58 0.99 11.89
C LEU A 137 -19.66 -0.48 11.47
N THR A 138 -20.29 -1.29 12.29
CA THR A 138 -20.68 -2.66 11.96
C THR A 138 -22.18 -2.81 12.16
N ILE A 139 -22.90 -3.40 11.20
CA ILE A 139 -24.33 -3.67 11.28
C ILE A 139 -24.54 -5.18 11.11
N GLY A 140 -25.05 -5.81 12.15
CA GLY A 140 -25.16 -7.26 12.23
C GLY A 140 -23.83 -7.94 12.05
N ASP A 141 -23.83 -9.07 11.36
CA ASP A 141 -22.65 -9.88 11.02
C ASP A 141 -22.16 -9.68 9.57
N LYS A 142 -22.83 -8.82 8.78
CA LYS A 142 -22.64 -8.74 7.34
C LYS A 142 -22.04 -7.44 6.83
N PHE A 143 -22.35 -6.31 7.45
CA PHE A 143 -21.92 -5.02 6.94
C PHE A 143 -20.92 -4.37 7.87
N THR A 144 -19.80 -3.94 7.29
CA THR A 144 -18.75 -3.19 8.00
C THR A 144 -18.34 -1.97 7.18
N PHE A 145 -18.31 -0.82 7.82
CA PHE A 145 -17.79 0.41 7.26
C PHE A 145 -16.62 0.90 8.12
N TYR A 146 -15.57 1.39 7.47
CA TYR A 146 -14.43 2.05 8.11
C TYR A 146 -14.03 3.24 7.28
N ALA A 147 -13.74 4.35 7.92
CA ALA A 147 -13.19 5.54 7.27
C ALA A 147 -12.20 6.25 8.20
N ASN A 148 -11.20 6.88 7.60
CA ASN A 148 -10.34 7.85 8.27
C ASN A 148 -10.05 9.03 7.36
N ALA A 149 -9.76 10.18 7.96
CA ALA A 149 -9.33 11.38 7.27
C ALA A 149 -8.30 12.12 8.10
N PHE A 150 -7.27 12.66 7.45
CA PHE A 150 -6.16 13.38 8.08
C PHE A 150 -5.84 14.64 7.31
N GLU A 151 -5.81 15.76 8.01
CA GLU A 151 -5.24 17.01 7.55
C GLU A 151 -3.80 17.10 8.07
N ASN A 152 -2.85 17.28 7.19
CA ASN A 152 -1.44 17.16 7.52
C ASN A 152 -0.68 18.40 7.09
N GLN A 153 0.20 18.88 7.95
CA GLN A 153 1.23 19.85 7.65
C GLN A 153 2.55 19.34 8.20
N ALA A 154 3.62 19.41 7.39
CA ALA A 154 4.92 18.92 7.84
C ALA A 154 6.08 19.63 7.14
N ARG A 155 7.22 19.61 7.84
CA ARG A 155 8.53 19.93 7.28
C ARG A 155 9.42 18.69 7.41
N PHE A 156 9.89 18.19 6.28
CA PHE A 156 10.64 16.95 6.19
C PHE A 156 12.16 17.18 6.11
N PRO A 157 12.98 16.12 6.33
CA PRO A 157 14.40 16.17 6.00
C PRO A 157 14.60 16.42 4.50
N GLU A 158 15.74 16.96 4.14
CA GLU A 158 16.03 17.46 2.79
C GLU A 158 15.75 16.44 1.67
N TYR A 159 16.12 15.17 1.86
CA TYR A 159 15.94 14.15 0.83
C TYR A 159 14.46 13.86 0.51
N LEU A 160 13.61 13.84 1.54
CA LEU A 160 12.16 13.70 1.35
C LEU A 160 11.55 14.98 0.77
N ASP A 161 11.98 16.13 1.25
CA ASP A 161 11.53 17.43 0.76
C ASP A 161 11.82 17.58 -0.74
N ASN A 162 13.02 17.21 -1.18
CA ASN A 162 13.42 17.22 -2.59
C ASN A 162 12.54 16.27 -3.43
N TYR A 163 12.33 15.02 -2.98
CA TYR A 163 11.46 14.08 -3.66
C TYR A 163 10.03 14.62 -3.80
N MET A 164 9.47 15.12 -2.69
CA MET A 164 8.11 15.66 -2.64
C MET A 164 7.96 16.91 -3.52
N THR A 165 8.97 17.75 -3.57
CA THR A 165 8.96 18.97 -4.40
C THR A 165 9.03 18.62 -5.88
N GLN A 166 9.89 17.68 -6.27
CA GLN A 166 10.04 17.24 -7.66
C GLN A 166 8.81 16.52 -8.21
N ASN A 167 8.16 15.71 -7.39
CA ASN A 167 7.02 14.90 -7.81
C ASN A 167 5.66 15.50 -7.42
N MET A 168 5.62 16.58 -6.63
CA MET A 168 4.41 17.18 -6.05
C MET A 168 3.55 16.18 -5.26
N LEU A 169 4.19 15.18 -4.65
CA LEU A 169 3.56 14.04 -3.96
C LEU A 169 4.19 13.82 -2.59
N ILE A 170 3.37 13.43 -1.63
CA ILE A 170 3.83 12.81 -0.38
C ILE A 170 3.83 11.29 -0.58
N PRO A 171 4.95 10.58 -0.38
CA PRO A 171 5.07 9.15 -0.67
C PRO A 171 3.92 8.33 -0.07
N GLY A 172 3.14 7.70 -0.95
CA GLY A 172 2.00 6.88 -0.57
C GLY A 172 0.80 7.62 0.00
N GLN A 173 0.78 8.96 -0.01
CA GLN A 173 -0.29 9.74 0.63
C GLN A 173 -1.09 10.60 -0.36
N GLY A 174 -0.50 10.99 -1.49
CA GLY A 174 -1.15 11.80 -2.50
C GLY A 174 -0.50 13.17 -2.74
N VAL A 175 -1.21 14.02 -3.45
CA VAL A 175 -0.73 15.35 -3.86
C VAL A 175 -0.50 16.26 -2.66
N THR A 176 0.59 17.01 -2.71
CA THR A 176 0.89 18.06 -1.73
C THR A 176 0.79 19.45 -2.35
N LYS A 177 0.39 20.40 -1.53
CA LYS A 177 0.58 21.83 -1.81
C LYS A 177 1.89 22.27 -1.19
N LEU A 178 2.69 23.01 -1.96
CA LEU A 178 3.91 23.64 -1.45
C LEU A 178 3.54 24.95 -0.78
N GLN A 179 3.91 25.11 0.48
CA GLN A 179 3.82 26.37 1.19
C GLN A 179 5.23 27.01 1.32
N SER A 180 5.29 28.24 1.85
CA SER A 180 6.56 28.88 2.16
C SER A 180 7.39 28.06 3.17
N ASN A 181 8.72 28.22 3.17
CA ASN A 181 9.64 27.57 4.09
C ASN A 181 9.68 26.02 4.01
N ASN A 182 9.46 25.45 2.82
CA ASN A 182 9.48 24.01 2.57
C ASN A 182 8.46 23.22 3.39
N VAL A 183 7.36 23.86 3.78
CA VAL A 183 6.24 23.18 4.42
C VAL A 183 5.39 22.50 3.36
N LYS A 184 5.04 21.24 3.59
CA LYS A 184 4.10 20.46 2.80
C LYS A 184 2.75 20.45 3.49
N ASP A 185 1.68 20.59 2.71
CA ASP A 185 0.30 20.56 3.17
C ASP A 185 -0.49 19.58 2.28
N TRP A 186 -1.14 18.61 2.90
CA TRP A 186 -1.90 17.59 2.16
C TRP A 186 -3.01 16.97 3.00
N MET A 187 -4.02 16.45 2.31
CA MET A 187 -5.05 15.60 2.89
C MET A 187 -4.81 14.13 2.56
N TYR A 188 -5.12 13.26 3.49
CA TYR A 188 -5.14 11.82 3.29
C TYR A 188 -6.46 11.27 3.84
N ALA A 189 -7.14 10.44 3.09
CA ALA A 189 -8.36 9.80 3.53
C ALA A 189 -8.45 8.38 3.00
N THR A 190 -9.07 7.49 3.76
CA THR A 190 -9.50 6.16 3.31
C THR A 190 -10.95 5.94 3.70
N ALA A 191 -11.65 5.16 2.91
CA ALA A 191 -12.99 4.68 3.25
C ALA A 191 -13.19 3.30 2.63
N SER A 192 -13.83 2.40 3.37
CA SER A 192 -14.19 1.07 2.88
C SER A 192 -15.54 0.63 3.43
N ALA A 193 -16.41 0.18 2.54
CA ALA A 193 -17.69 -0.45 2.85
C ALA A 193 -17.62 -1.90 2.38
N THR A 194 -17.75 -2.84 3.31
CA THR A 194 -17.64 -4.26 3.05
C THR A 194 -18.96 -4.94 3.41
N TYR A 195 -19.44 -5.79 2.51
CA TYR A 195 -20.64 -6.59 2.71
C TYR A 195 -20.35 -8.08 2.48
N ASP A 196 -20.64 -8.87 3.48
CA ASP A 196 -20.59 -10.34 3.41
C ASP A 196 -21.91 -10.87 2.82
N VAL A 197 -21.91 -11.13 1.51
CA VAL A 197 -23.10 -11.63 0.79
C VAL A 197 -23.54 -12.96 1.39
N ASN A 198 -22.57 -13.84 1.62
CA ASN A 198 -22.72 -15.14 2.27
C ASN A 198 -21.36 -15.58 2.85
N PRO A 199 -21.24 -16.73 3.53
CA PRO A 199 -19.97 -17.20 4.11
C PRO A 199 -18.82 -17.36 3.12
N TYR A 200 -19.11 -17.43 1.81
CA TYR A 200 -18.14 -17.68 0.76
C TYR A 200 -17.78 -16.44 -0.06
N LEU A 201 -18.60 -15.39 -0.06
CA LEU A 201 -18.44 -14.21 -0.93
C LEU A 201 -18.56 -12.92 -0.15
N GLN A 202 -17.53 -12.09 -0.29
CA GLN A 202 -17.45 -10.73 0.24
C GLN A 202 -17.29 -9.72 -0.89
N VAL A 203 -17.98 -8.60 -0.78
CA VAL A 203 -17.91 -7.46 -1.69
C VAL A 203 -17.41 -6.24 -0.90
N THR A 204 -16.42 -5.55 -1.42
CA THR A 204 -15.90 -4.32 -0.82
C THR A 204 -15.85 -3.21 -1.86
N LEU A 205 -16.46 -2.07 -1.55
CA LEU A 205 -16.26 -0.81 -2.26
C LEU A 205 -15.36 0.08 -1.39
N ALA A 206 -14.25 0.54 -1.94
CA ALA A 206 -13.30 1.30 -1.14
C ALA A 206 -12.54 2.37 -1.92
N TYR A 207 -12.10 3.39 -1.20
CA TYR A 207 -11.01 4.28 -1.55
C TYR A 207 -9.87 4.00 -0.57
N ASP A 208 -8.99 3.11 -0.92
CA ASP A 208 -7.93 2.59 -0.05
C ASP A 208 -6.86 1.87 -0.88
N LYS A 209 -5.92 1.24 -0.22
CA LYS A 209 -4.82 0.47 -0.79
C LYS A 209 -5.09 -1.04 -0.72
N ASN A 210 -4.39 -1.78 -1.57
CA ASN A 210 -4.34 -3.24 -1.50
C ASN A 210 -2.87 -3.69 -1.52
N PHE A 211 -2.61 -4.85 -0.94
CA PHE A 211 -1.28 -5.45 -0.95
C PHE A 211 -1.40 -6.95 -1.22
N ILE A 212 -0.61 -7.46 -2.16
CA ILE A 212 -0.55 -8.89 -2.51
C ILE A 212 0.88 -9.39 -2.31
N GLY A 213 1.06 -10.22 -1.30
CA GLY A 213 2.36 -10.80 -0.92
C GLY A 213 2.49 -11.09 0.56
N ASP A 214 3.59 -11.73 0.95
CA ASP A 214 3.91 -12.06 2.35
C ASP A 214 5.13 -11.27 2.88
N GLY A 215 5.73 -10.42 2.06
CA GLY A 215 6.89 -9.58 2.38
C GLY A 215 6.55 -8.22 3.00
N TYR A 216 7.60 -7.41 3.16
CA TYR A 216 7.52 -5.98 3.41
C TYR A 216 7.24 -5.21 2.12
N ARG A 217 7.93 -5.57 1.04
CA ARG A 217 7.64 -5.12 -0.32
C ARG A 217 6.72 -6.11 -1.03
N SER A 218 6.18 -5.69 -2.16
CA SER A 218 5.58 -6.59 -3.14
C SER A 218 5.99 -6.18 -4.56
N LEU A 219 6.33 -7.16 -5.37
CA LEU A 219 6.58 -6.96 -6.80
C LEU A 219 5.30 -7.11 -7.62
N LEU A 220 4.20 -7.60 -7.00
CA LEU A 220 2.91 -7.83 -7.64
C LEU A 220 2.00 -6.62 -7.49
N LEU A 221 1.51 -6.36 -6.29
CA LEU A 221 0.72 -5.18 -5.93
C LEU A 221 1.06 -4.78 -4.50
N SER A 222 1.53 -3.54 -4.29
CA SER A 222 1.90 -3.01 -2.98
C SER A 222 0.99 -1.86 -2.55
N ASP A 223 1.13 -1.47 -1.31
CA ASP A 223 0.49 -0.30 -0.70
C ASP A 223 1.35 0.98 -0.82
N PHE A 224 2.40 0.96 -1.64
CA PHE A 224 3.28 2.12 -1.80
C PHE A 224 2.57 3.29 -2.48
N SER A 225 1.82 3.06 -3.57
CA SER A 225 1.12 4.15 -4.25
C SER A 225 0.02 4.76 -3.38
N SER A 226 -0.42 5.96 -3.75
CA SER A 226 -1.58 6.62 -3.15
C SER A 226 -2.85 5.78 -3.29
N ASN A 227 -3.86 6.09 -2.47
CA ASN A 227 -5.16 5.41 -2.50
C ASN A 227 -5.84 5.52 -3.87
N TYR A 228 -6.65 4.52 -4.19
CA TYR A 228 -7.48 4.49 -5.40
C TYR A 228 -8.86 3.91 -5.12
N SER A 229 -9.87 4.41 -5.86
CA SER A 229 -11.23 3.86 -5.80
C SER A 229 -11.25 2.48 -6.44
N HIS A 230 -11.82 1.50 -5.75
CA HIS A 230 -11.91 0.15 -6.29
C HIS A 230 -13.12 -0.63 -5.79
N LEU A 231 -13.60 -1.53 -6.63
CA LEU A 231 -14.48 -2.62 -6.28
C LEU A 231 -13.65 -3.90 -6.11
N LYS A 232 -13.80 -4.58 -4.99
CA LYS A 232 -13.12 -5.84 -4.70
C LYS A 232 -14.12 -6.93 -4.37
N LEU A 233 -14.02 -8.05 -5.08
CA LEU A 233 -14.71 -9.29 -4.77
C LEU A 233 -13.72 -10.27 -4.17
N ARG A 234 -14.09 -10.93 -3.09
CA ARG A 234 -13.29 -11.97 -2.45
C ARG A 234 -14.16 -13.19 -2.20
N GLY A 235 -13.80 -14.28 -2.88
CA GLY A 235 -14.42 -15.58 -2.70
C GLY A 235 -13.52 -16.50 -1.89
N LYS A 236 -14.07 -17.29 -0.94
CA LYS A 236 -13.32 -18.28 -0.15
C LYS A 236 -14.11 -19.59 -0.12
N ILE A 237 -13.52 -20.67 -0.64
CA ILE A 237 -14.09 -22.01 -0.60
C ILE A 237 -13.01 -23.00 -0.18
N GLY A 238 -13.13 -23.56 1.01
CA GLY A 238 -12.13 -24.49 1.55
C GLY A 238 -10.73 -23.89 1.60
N ASN A 239 -9.80 -24.49 0.86
CA ASN A 239 -8.40 -24.11 0.81
C ASN A 239 -8.06 -23.09 -0.30
N VAL A 240 -9.07 -22.56 -0.99
CA VAL A 240 -8.91 -21.60 -2.09
C VAL A 240 -9.55 -20.28 -1.70
N GLN A 241 -8.81 -19.20 -1.88
CA GLN A 241 -9.33 -17.83 -1.86
C GLN A 241 -9.06 -17.16 -3.20
N TYR A 242 -10.07 -16.52 -3.76
CA TYR A 242 -9.96 -15.77 -4.99
C TYR A 242 -10.33 -14.31 -4.74
N THR A 243 -9.48 -13.41 -5.21
CA THR A 243 -9.67 -11.95 -5.09
C THR A 243 -9.63 -11.32 -6.46
N SER A 244 -10.66 -10.55 -6.81
CA SER A 244 -10.70 -9.69 -8.00
C SER A 244 -10.87 -8.24 -7.57
N ILE A 245 -10.06 -7.34 -8.13
CA ILE A 245 -10.08 -5.91 -7.82
C ILE A 245 -10.16 -5.15 -9.15
N TRP A 246 -11.11 -4.24 -9.27
CA TRP A 246 -11.21 -3.30 -10.39
C TRP A 246 -11.02 -1.89 -9.83
N ALA A 247 -9.99 -1.23 -10.33
CA ALA A 247 -9.50 0.03 -9.81
C ALA A 247 -9.61 1.16 -10.83
N TYR A 248 -10.10 2.32 -10.36
CA TYR A 248 -10.00 3.59 -11.06
C TYR A 248 -8.77 4.34 -10.54
N MET A 249 -7.86 4.67 -11.44
CA MET A 249 -6.55 5.25 -11.13
C MET A 249 -6.30 6.51 -11.95
N THR A 250 -5.39 7.35 -11.47
CA THR A 250 -5.00 8.59 -12.14
C THR A 250 -3.50 8.65 -12.40
N ASP A 251 -3.10 9.47 -13.37
CA ASP A 251 -1.71 9.69 -13.72
C ASP A 251 -1.45 11.18 -14.03
N PRO A 252 -0.92 11.95 -13.06
CA PRO A 252 -0.61 13.36 -13.26
C PRO A 252 0.55 13.60 -14.24
N LYS A 253 1.39 12.59 -14.50
CA LYS A 253 2.49 12.66 -15.47
C LYS A 253 2.01 12.53 -16.92
N ASN A 254 0.78 12.05 -17.12
CA ASN A 254 0.10 11.98 -18.42
C ASN A 254 -1.22 12.74 -18.35
N PRO A 255 -1.22 14.08 -18.27
CA PRO A 255 -2.43 14.88 -18.12
C PRO A 255 -3.33 14.77 -19.35
N ARG A 256 -4.64 14.90 -19.14
CA ARG A 256 -5.62 15.02 -20.23
C ARG A 256 -5.52 16.41 -20.85
N VAL A 257 -5.41 16.45 -22.16
CA VAL A 257 -5.55 17.70 -22.92
C VAL A 257 -7.03 17.88 -23.23
N ASP A 258 -7.68 18.83 -22.58
CA ASP A 258 -9.04 19.25 -22.95
C ASP A 258 -8.92 20.41 -23.93
N SER A 259 -9.18 20.12 -25.21
CA SER A 259 -9.12 21.09 -26.30
C SER A 259 -10.24 22.17 -26.22
N LEU A 260 -11.23 21.99 -25.35
CA LEU A 260 -12.38 22.89 -25.20
C LEU A 260 -12.20 23.93 -24.10
N ASN A 261 -11.24 23.75 -23.19
CA ASN A 261 -10.96 24.71 -22.13
C ASN A 261 -9.63 25.44 -22.37
N SER A 262 -9.70 26.55 -23.08
CA SER A 262 -8.57 27.45 -23.34
C SER A 262 -7.91 28.07 -22.09
N GLY A 263 -8.29 27.65 -20.87
CA GLY A 263 -7.73 28.07 -19.59
C GLY A 263 -6.57 27.24 -19.08
N GLY A 264 -6.08 26.25 -19.81
CA GLY A 264 -4.83 25.53 -19.51
C GLY A 264 -4.80 24.66 -18.26
N ARG A 265 -5.93 24.37 -17.62
CA ARG A 265 -5.99 23.35 -16.56
C ARG A 265 -6.27 21.99 -17.16
N PHE A 266 -5.22 21.20 -17.24
CA PHE A 266 -5.30 19.79 -17.61
C PHE A 266 -5.69 18.99 -16.37
N GLY A 267 -6.70 18.12 -16.46
CA GLY A 267 -6.96 17.11 -15.45
C GLY A 267 -5.95 15.96 -15.58
N ASP A 268 -5.74 15.21 -14.52
CA ASP A 268 -4.89 14.01 -14.56
C ASP A 268 -5.38 13.02 -15.62
N GLY A 269 -4.46 12.30 -16.23
CA GLY A 269 -4.77 11.13 -17.06
C GLY A 269 -5.54 10.10 -16.24
N ILE A 270 -6.48 9.41 -16.88
CA ILE A 270 -7.27 8.36 -16.24
C ILE A 270 -6.86 7.03 -16.82
N LYS A 271 -6.66 6.05 -15.94
CA LYS A 271 -6.43 4.65 -16.30
C LYS A 271 -7.17 3.72 -15.35
N TRP A 272 -7.36 2.52 -15.82
CA TRP A 272 -8.05 1.46 -15.11
C TRP A 272 -7.10 0.29 -14.83
N GLY A 273 -7.37 -0.44 -13.76
CA GLY A 273 -6.64 -1.66 -13.44
C GLY A 273 -7.59 -2.77 -13.05
N ALA A 274 -7.31 -3.97 -13.52
CA ALA A 274 -7.92 -5.21 -13.06
C ALA A 274 -6.83 -6.09 -12.45
N PHE A 275 -6.98 -6.45 -11.19
CA PHE A 275 -6.04 -7.29 -10.46
C PHE A 275 -6.76 -8.54 -9.98
N GLN A 276 -6.22 -9.70 -10.28
CA GLN A 276 -6.79 -10.99 -9.93
C GLN A 276 -5.74 -11.81 -9.19
N TYR A 277 -6.15 -12.42 -8.08
CA TYR A 277 -5.25 -13.23 -7.26
C TYR A 277 -5.95 -14.48 -6.75
N LEU A 278 -5.46 -15.64 -7.18
CA LEU A 278 -5.86 -16.95 -6.68
C LEU A 278 -4.86 -17.40 -5.63
N ASP A 279 -5.30 -17.61 -4.40
CA ASP A 279 -4.48 -18.11 -3.28
C ASP A 279 -4.94 -19.52 -2.91
N TYR A 280 -4.03 -20.48 -2.97
CA TYR A 280 -4.29 -21.89 -2.69
C TYR A 280 -3.41 -22.38 -1.55
N ASN A 281 -4.02 -22.70 -0.43
CA ASN A 281 -3.39 -23.37 0.71
C ASN A 281 -3.31 -24.88 0.45
N ALA A 282 -2.30 -25.34 -0.30
CA ALA A 282 -2.13 -26.73 -0.70
C ALA A 282 -2.01 -27.65 0.51
N THR A 283 -1.30 -27.22 1.56
CA THR A 283 -1.20 -27.89 2.84
C THR A 283 -1.24 -26.86 3.98
N ASN A 284 -1.13 -27.28 5.24
CA ASN A 284 -0.95 -26.36 6.37
C ASN A 284 0.36 -25.55 6.26
N LYS A 285 1.36 -26.08 5.53
CA LYS A 285 2.69 -25.48 5.41
C LYS A 285 2.90 -24.76 4.08
N LEU A 286 2.31 -25.24 2.98
CA LEU A 286 2.52 -24.72 1.62
C LEU A 286 1.31 -23.95 1.13
N SER A 287 1.51 -22.71 0.75
CA SER A 287 0.54 -21.91 -0.02
C SER A 287 1.19 -21.45 -1.32
N VAL A 288 0.41 -21.45 -2.39
CA VAL A 288 0.82 -20.99 -3.73
C VAL A 288 -0.26 -20.06 -4.26
N GLY A 289 0.15 -18.92 -4.81
CA GLY A 289 -0.75 -17.92 -5.38
C GLY A 289 -0.40 -17.59 -6.82
N PHE A 290 -1.42 -17.34 -7.61
CA PHE A 290 -1.32 -16.89 -8.99
C PHE A 290 -1.90 -15.48 -9.10
N PHE A 291 -1.14 -14.59 -9.71
CA PHE A 291 -1.49 -13.19 -9.88
C PHE A 291 -1.58 -12.83 -11.35
N GLN A 292 -2.57 -12.02 -11.68
CA GLN A 292 -2.68 -11.33 -12.96
C GLN A 292 -3.04 -9.87 -12.71
N ALA A 293 -2.43 -8.98 -13.48
CA ALA A 293 -2.83 -7.57 -13.54
C ALA A 293 -2.93 -7.13 -14.98
N VAL A 294 -3.92 -6.30 -15.27
CA VAL A 294 -4.07 -5.61 -16.56
C VAL A 294 -4.30 -4.13 -16.28
N ILE A 295 -3.52 -3.27 -16.94
CA ILE A 295 -3.66 -1.81 -16.86
C ILE A 295 -3.98 -1.28 -18.25
N TRP A 296 -5.00 -0.43 -18.36
CA TRP A 296 -5.37 0.21 -19.62
C TRP A 296 -5.72 1.69 -19.43
N ALA A 297 -5.43 2.47 -20.45
CA ALA A 297 -5.78 3.88 -20.50
C ALA A 297 -7.28 4.08 -20.73
N ASN A 298 -7.86 5.09 -20.11
CA ASN A 298 -9.26 5.48 -20.32
C ASN A 298 -9.50 6.08 -21.72
N GLN A 299 -8.43 6.51 -22.37
CA GLN A 299 -8.44 7.13 -23.70
C GLN A 299 -7.20 6.68 -24.46
N ASN A 300 -7.35 6.46 -25.77
CA ASN A 300 -6.27 6.18 -26.74
C ASN A 300 -6.44 7.10 -27.96
N GLU A 301 -5.62 6.91 -28.98
CA GLU A 301 -5.68 7.67 -30.23
C GLU A 301 -7.04 7.57 -30.95
N ALA A 302 -7.75 6.46 -30.80
CA ALA A 302 -9.08 6.25 -31.35
C ALA A 302 -10.21 6.93 -30.53
N GLY A 303 -9.90 7.54 -29.39
CA GLY A 303 -10.83 8.25 -28.54
C GLY A 303 -11.03 7.66 -27.16
N LYS A 304 -12.15 7.98 -26.50
CA LYS A 304 -12.47 7.53 -25.15
C LYS A 304 -12.87 6.05 -25.15
N ARG A 305 -12.15 5.23 -24.37
CA ARG A 305 -12.42 3.81 -24.18
C ARG A 305 -13.27 3.53 -22.94
N GLY A 306 -12.98 4.22 -21.83
CA GLY A 306 -13.63 4.01 -20.55
C GLY A 306 -13.24 2.70 -19.87
N PHE A 307 -14.12 2.20 -18.99
CA PHE A 307 -13.99 0.88 -18.39
C PHE A 307 -14.27 -0.21 -19.43
N ASP A 308 -13.34 -1.13 -19.60
CA ASP A 308 -13.51 -2.25 -20.53
C ASP A 308 -14.15 -3.44 -19.82
N PHE A 309 -15.42 -3.71 -20.15
CA PHE A 309 -16.21 -4.80 -19.56
C PHE A 309 -15.63 -6.20 -19.84
N ASN A 310 -14.73 -6.35 -20.80
CA ASN A 310 -14.02 -7.60 -21.00
C ASN A 310 -13.17 -8.00 -19.81
N TYR A 311 -12.70 -7.03 -19.02
CA TYR A 311 -11.91 -7.26 -17.81
C TYR A 311 -12.75 -7.46 -16.54
N ILE A 312 -14.07 -7.45 -16.64
CA ILE A 312 -14.94 -7.85 -15.52
C ILE A 312 -14.93 -9.36 -15.28
N ASN A 313 -14.49 -10.14 -16.27
CA ASN A 313 -14.39 -11.59 -16.13
C ASN A 313 -13.48 -11.94 -14.94
N PRO A 314 -14.01 -12.57 -13.88
CA PRO A 314 -13.23 -12.87 -12.70
C PRO A 314 -12.27 -14.05 -12.87
N ILE A 315 -12.31 -14.77 -13.99
CA ILE A 315 -11.53 -15.99 -14.17
C ILE A 315 -10.14 -15.64 -14.69
N ILE A 316 -9.13 -15.96 -13.86
CA ILE A 316 -7.72 -15.75 -14.16
C ILE A 316 -7.29 -16.63 -15.36
N PHE A 317 -6.45 -16.11 -16.24
CA PHE A 317 -5.87 -16.77 -17.43
C PHE A 317 -6.85 -17.21 -18.52
N LEU A 318 -8.17 -17.06 -18.37
CA LEU A 318 -9.11 -17.43 -19.42
C LEU A 318 -9.14 -16.47 -20.62
N ARG A 319 -8.56 -15.29 -20.45
CA ARG A 319 -8.40 -14.34 -21.53
C ARG A 319 -6.96 -13.86 -21.61
N ALA A 320 -6.22 -14.40 -22.56
CA ALA A 320 -5.00 -13.76 -23.01
C ALA A 320 -5.39 -12.46 -23.74
N VAL A 321 -5.01 -11.32 -23.21
CA VAL A 321 -5.28 -9.99 -23.79
C VAL A 321 -4.78 -9.91 -25.23
N GLU A 322 -3.71 -10.65 -25.53
CA GLU A 322 -3.07 -10.70 -26.84
C GLU A 322 -3.73 -11.64 -27.87
N SER A 323 -4.57 -12.60 -27.42
CA SER A 323 -5.12 -13.60 -28.35
C SER A 323 -6.19 -13.08 -29.29
N ASN A 324 -6.82 -11.94 -28.98
CA ASN A 324 -7.91 -11.36 -29.79
C ASN A 324 -7.59 -10.01 -30.42
N ASN A 325 -6.45 -9.37 -30.09
CA ASN A 325 -6.02 -8.12 -30.71
C ASN A 325 -4.49 -8.12 -30.84
N TYR A 326 -3.98 -8.25 -32.06
CA TYR A 326 -2.54 -8.17 -32.36
C TYR A 326 -1.85 -6.86 -31.96
N SER A 327 -2.59 -5.89 -31.40
CA SER A 327 -2.12 -4.58 -30.98
C SER A 327 -2.89 -4.06 -29.76
N SER A 328 -3.14 -4.90 -28.76
CA SER A 328 -3.73 -4.41 -27.51
C SER A 328 -2.79 -3.41 -26.83
N PRO A 329 -3.24 -2.17 -26.59
CA PRO A 329 -2.43 -1.15 -25.92
C PRO A 329 -2.38 -1.35 -24.38
N ASP A 330 -2.68 -2.54 -23.88
CA ASP A 330 -2.86 -2.83 -22.48
C ASP A 330 -1.62 -3.48 -21.89
N LYS A 331 -1.20 -3.02 -20.71
CA LYS A 331 -0.09 -3.63 -19.98
C LYS A 331 -0.58 -4.79 -19.16
N MET A 332 -0.01 -5.97 -19.36
CA MET A 332 -0.33 -7.17 -18.60
C MET A 332 0.88 -7.66 -17.79
N PHE A 333 0.60 -8.19 -16.59
CA PHE A 333 1.55 -8.92 -15.76
C PHE A 333 0.95 -10.24 -15.30
N LEU A 334 1.82 -11.24 -15.25
CA LEU A 334 1.57 -12.50 -14.56
C LEU A 334 2.50 -12.61 -13.36
N GLY A 335 2.03 -13.24 -12.30
CA GLY A 335 2.82 -13.40 -11.08
C GLY A 335 2.57 -14.71 -10.37
N LEU A 336 3.61 -15.17 -9.70
CA LEU A 336 3.55 -16.29 -8.76
C LEU A 336 3.92 -15.77 -7.38
N ASN A 337 3.22 -16.23 -6.36
CA ASN A 337 3.56 -16.02 -4.97
C ASN A 337 3.55 -17.38 -4.28
N ALA A 338 4.54 -17.67 -3.49
CA ALA A 338 4.59 -18.91 -2.74
C ALA A 338 5.15 -18.66 -1.34
N LYS A 339 4.65 -19.41 -0.36
CA LYS A 339 5.22 -19.47 0.99
C LYS A 339 5.24 -20.87 1.52
N TYR A 340 6.27 -21.17 2.30
CA TYR A 340 6.43 -22.45 2.95
C TYR A 340 6.84 -22.26 4.42
N LYS A 341 6.04 -22.78 5.35
CA LYS A 341 6.28 -22.73 6.79
C LYS A 341 7.33 -23.81 7.12
N VAL A 342 8.61 -23.42 7.09
CA VAL A 342 9.77 -24.32 7.25
C VAL A 342 9.88 -24.83 8.68
N LEU A 343 9.74 -23.92 9.63
CA LEU A 343 9.74 -24.19 11.07
C LEU A 343 8.40 -23.81 11.67
N ARG A 344 8.19 -24.14 12.94
CA ARG A 344 6.96 -23.74 13.63
C ARG A 344 6.78 -22.22 13.69
N ASN A 345 7.89 -21.50 13.77
CA ASN A 345 7.93 -20.04 13.91
C ASN A 345 8.67 -19.33 12.77
N ALA A 346 8.97 -20.02 11.66
CA ALA A 346 9.64 -19.43 10.52
C ALA A 346 9.03 -19.90 9.19
N THR A 347 8.83 -18.95 8.30
CA THR A 347 8.25 -19.11 6.96
C THR A 347 9.17 -18.48 5.93
N VAL A 348 9.49 -19.21 4.86
CA VAL A 348 10.10 -18.65 3.66
C VAL A 348 9.01 -18.33 2.64
N TYR A 349 9.23 -17.29 1.85
CA TYR A 349 8.30 -16.87 0.81
C TYR A 349 9.05 -16.30 -0.39
N GLY A 350 8.36 -16.21 -1.52
CA GLY A 350 8.91 -15.59 -2.70
C GLY A 350 7.83 -15.19 -3.70
N GLN A 351 8.20 -14.24 -4.56
CA GLN A 351 7.39 -13.81 -5.69
C GLN A 351 8.21 -13.88 -6.96
N PHE A 352 7.53 -14.20 -8.04
CA PHE A 352 8.03 -14.05 -9.39
C PHE A 352 7.02 -13.24 -10.20
N LEU A 353 7.47 -12.15 -10.79
CA LEU A 353 6.69 -11.31 -11.68
C LEU A 353 7.21 -11.47 -13.10
N LEU A 354 6.29 -11.60 -14.05
CA LEU A 354 6.57 -11.68 -15.48
C LEU A 354 5.74 -10.61 -16.21
N GLY A 355 6.39 -9.70 -16.93
CA GLY A 355 5.74 -8.72 -17.79
C GLY A 355 5.73 -9.17 -19.25
N GLU A 356 6.90 -9.27 -19.86
CA GLU A 356 7.10 -9.72 -21.23
C GLU A 356 8.21 -10.76 -21.23
N PHE A 357 8.13 -11.76 -22.10
CA PHE A 357 9.08 -12.86 -22.10
C PHE A 357 9.25 -13.48 -23.47
N THR A 358 10.49 -13.50 -23.93
CA THR A 358 10.90 -14.20 -25.15
C THR A 358 11.90 -15.29 -24.75
N ALA A 359 11.44 -16.55 -24.72
CA ALA A 359 12.21 -17.67 -24.21
C ALA A 359 13.55 -17.86 -24.93
N SER A 360 13.58 -17.74 -26.26
CA SER A 360 14.79 -17.87 -27.05
C SER A 360 15.87 -16.84 -26.65
N GLU A 361 15.49 -15.61 -26.38
CA GLU A 361 16.42 -14.54 -25.96
C GLU A 361 16.81 -14.65 -24.48
N PHE A 362 15.92 -15.18 -23.65
CA PHE A 362 16.21 -15.41 -22.23
C PHE A 362 17.35 -16.41 -22.03
N PHE A 363 17.28 -17.55 -22.73
CA PHE A 363 18.29 -18.60 -22.61
C PHE A 363 19.62 -18.26 -23.28
N LYS A 364 19.66 -17.28 -24.19
CA LYS A 364 20.92 -16.74 -24.73
C LYS A 364 21.69 -15.89 -23.71
N GLY A 365 21.03 -15.38 -22.68
CA GLY A 365 21.66 -14.53 -21.66
C GLY A 365 22.22 -13.20 -22.19
N ASN A 366 21.68 -12.72 -23.32
CA ASN A 366 22.20 -11.57 -24.07
C ASN A 366 21.69 -10.20 -23.61
N GLY A 367 20.94 -10.16 -22.51
CA GLY A 367 20.41 -8.91 -21.95
C GLY A 367 19.27 -8.29 -22.76
N TYR A 368 18.45 -9.10 -23.43
CA TYR A 368 17.31 -8.62 -24.23
C TYR A 368 16.32 -7.79 -23.39
N ALA A 369 16.00 -6.57 -23.87
CA ALA A 369 15.23 -5.57 -23.11
C ALA A 369 13.78 -6.01 -22.80
N HIS A 370 13.15 -6.76 -23.72
CA HIS A 370 11.77 -7.23 -23.52
C HIS A 370 11.63 -8.48 -22.64
N ASN A 371 12.72 -9.03 -22.11
CA ASN A 371 12.62 -10.01 -21.03
C ASN A 371 12.47 -9.29 -19.69
N LYS A 372 11.22 -8.96 -19.32
CA LYS A 372 10.82 -8.12 -18.19
C LYS A 372 10.29 -8.98 -17.04
N TRP A 373 11.07 -9.07 -15.97
CA TRP A 373 10.74 -9.88 -14.80
C TRP A 373 11.29 -9.30 -13.50
N GLY A 374 10.71 -9.75 -12.40
CA GLY A 374 11.17 -9.47 -11.04
C GLY A 374 11.10 -10.69 -10.14
N VAL A 375 11.99 -10.75 -9.16
CA VAL A 375 12.07 -11.83 -8.16
C VAL A 375 12.16 -11.24 -6.76
N GLN A 376 11.36 -11.77 -5.85
CA GLN A 376 11.45 -11.55 -4.41
C GLN A 376 11.69 -12.89 -3.73
N LEU A 377 12.60 -12.91 -2.76
CA LEU A 377 12.83 -14.03 -1.85
C LEU A 377 12.92 -13.48 -0.43
N GLY A 378 12.28 -14.15 0.51
CA GLY A 378 12.33 -13.70 1.89
C GLY A 378 12.10 -14.82 2.90
N ALA A 379 12.45 -14.50 4.13
CA ALA A 379 12.14 -15.28 5.32
C ALA A 379 11.55 -14.36 6.39
N ARG A 380 10.55 -14.82 7.08
CA ARG A 380 9.92 -14.12 8.20
C ARG A 380 9.50 -15.08 9.29
N GLY A 381 9.31 -14.56 10.47
CA GLY A 381 8.84 -15.40 11.57
C GLY A 381 8.57 -14.60 12.82
N PHE A 382 8.28 -15.34 13.88
CA PHE A 382 7.92 -14.83 15.20
C PHE A 382 8.68 -15.61 16.27
N ASP A 383 8.70 -15.08 17.50
CA ASP A 383 9.36 -15.68 18.66
C ASP A 383 10.81 -16.07 18.39
N LEU A 384 11.56 -15.18 17.72
CA LEU A 384 12.96 -15.37 17.36
C LEU A 384 13.79 -15.64 18.62
N PHE A 385 14.63 -16.67 18.59
CA PHE A 385 15.45 -17.13 19.74
C PHE A 385 14.64 -17.47 21.00
N GLY A 386 13.34 -17.80 20.86
CA GLY A 386 12.44 -18.06 21.98
C GLY A 386 11.93 -16.81 22.72
N VAL A 387 12.24 -15.62 22.21
CA VAL A 387 11.74 -14.35 22.76
C VAL A 387 10.34 -14.10 22.21
N LYS A 388 9.32 -14.23 23.07
CA LYS A 388 7.91 -14.08 22.68
C LYS A 388 7.65 -12.72 22.07
N SER A 389 6.90 -12.68 20.95
CA SER A 389 6.55 -11.48 20.18
C SER A 389 7.74 -10.75 19.54
N LEU A 390 8.93 -11.37 19.47
CA LEU A 390 10.02 -10.88 18.64
C LEU A 390 9.85 -11.40 17.22
N ASN A 391 9.39 -10.55 16.32
CA ASN A 391 9.21 -10.85 14.91
C ASN A 391 10.44 -10.44 14.10
N PHE A 392 10.76 -11.21 13.06
CA PHE A 392 11.83 -10.88 12.12
C PHE A 392 11.36 -10.99 10.67
N LEU A 393 12.04 -10.26 9.80
CA LEU A 393 11.94 -10.39 8.35
C LEU A 393 13.31 -10.14 7.73
N GLY A 394 13.70 -11.01 6.78
CA GLY A 394 14.78 -10.78 5.85
C GLY A 394 14.25 -10.93 4.43
N GLU A 395 14.53 -9.97 3.52
CA GLU A 395 13.95 -9.94 2.18
C GLU A 395 14.97 -9.47 1.15
N PHE A 396 14.98 -10.10 0.00
CA PHE A 396 15.72 -9.71 -1.18
C PHE A 396 14.75 -9.46 -2.33
N ASN A 397 14.87 -8.30 -2.98
CA ASN A 397 14.07 -7.89 -4.13
C ASN A 397 14.99 -7.54 -5.30
N THR A 398 14.60 -7.95 -6.50
CA THR A 398 15.30 -7.54 -7.72
C THR A 398 14.33 -7.46 -8.89
N VAL A 399 14.47 -6.41 -9.70
CA VAL A 399 13.64 -6.19 -10.89
C VAL A 399 14.53 -5.74 -12.04
N ARG A 400 14.30 -6.32 -13.21
CA ARG A 400 15.03 -5.94 -14.43
C ARG A 400 14.63 -4.56 -14.93
N PRO A 401 15.53 -3.89 -15.69
CA PRO A 401 15.21 -2.65 -16.41
C PRO A 401 13.94 -2.80 -17.25
N TYR A 402 13.18 -1.72 -17.40
CA TYR A 402 11.96 -1.59 -18.22
C TYR A 402 10.75 -2.43 -17.76
N THR A 403 10.83 -3.20 -16.67
CA THR A 403 9.80 -4.20 -16.29
C THR A 403 8.41 -3.57 -16.13
N TYR A 404 8.29 -2.42 -15.49
CA TYR A 404 7.00 -1.76 -15.24
C TYR A 404 6.66 -0.66 -16.24
N GLN A 405 7.54 -0.38 -17.20
CA GLN A 405 7.31 0.55 -18.29
C GLN A 405 6.34 -0.04 -19.33
N HIS A 406 5.71 0.83 -20.11
CA HIS A 406 4.91 0.48 -21.28
C HIS A 406 5.27 1.39 -22.45
N PHE A 407 4.98 0.98 -23.70
CA PHE A 407 5.21 1.84 -24.88
C PHE A 407 4.36 3.11 -24.81
N THR A 408 3.11 3.01 -24.32
CA THR A 408 2.28 4.15 -23.96
C THR A 408 2.49 4.46 -22.48
N SER A 409 3.15 5.58 -22.15
CA SER A 409 3.54 5.89 -20.77
C SER A 409 2.37 5.90 -19.78
N ILE A 410 1.17 6.27 -20.18
CA ILE A 410 -0.02 6.23 -19.32
C ILE A 410 -0.39 4.81 -18.86
N SER A 411 -0.11 3.77 -19.66
CA SER A 411 -0.40 2.38 -19.32
C SER A 411 0.70 1.71 -18.49
N ASN A 412 1.66 2.46 -17.95
CA ASN A 412 2.66 1.97 -17.01
C ASN A 412 2.03 1.44 -15.72
N TYR A 413 2.81 0.68 -14.93
CA TYR A 413 2.34 0.08 -13.67
C TYR A 413 2.43 1.06 -12.49
N SER A 414 1.61 2.10 -12.52
CA SER A 414 1.58 3.16 -11.52
C SER A 414 0.17 3.65 -11.24
N ASN A 415 0.00 4.35 -10.12
CA ASN A 415 -1.17 5.14 -9.78
C ASN A 415 -0.71 6.47 -9.19
N HIS A 416 -1.33 7.55 -9.61
CA HIS A 416 -1.12 8.89 -9.06
C HIS A 416 0.35 9.35 -9.06
N GLY A 417 1.13 8.95 -10.09
CA GLY A 417 2.55 9.27 -10.21
C GLY A 417 3.48 8.42 -9.33
N GLU A 418 2.99 7.33 -8.74
CA GLU A 418 3.75 6.41 -7.88
C GLU A 418 3.64 4.96 -8.37
N PRO A 419 4.72 4.14 -8.24
CA PRO A 419 4.67 2.72 -8.59
C PRO A 419 3.61 1.95 -7.80
N LEU A 420 2.87 1.04 -8.47
CA LEU A 420 1.94 0.10 -7.83
C LEU A 420 2.65 -1.09 -7.17
N ALA A 421 3.92 -1.31 -7.48
CA ALA A 421 4.73 -2.37 -6.91
C ALA A 421 5.80 -1.81 -5.97
N HIS A 422 7.06 -1.91 -6.35
CA HIS A 422 8.20 -1.51 -5.53
C HIS A 422 8.49 0.00 -5.65
N PRO A 423 8.85 0.71 -4.55
CA PRO A 423 9.17 2.15 -4.57
C PRO A 423 10.27 2.53 -5.58
N SER A 424 11.29 1.68 -5.73
CA SER A 424 12.38 1.90 -6.68
C SER A 424 12.02 1.67 -8.15
N GLY A 425 10.76 1.36 -8.47
CA GLY A 425 10.34 1.03 -9.82
C GLY A 425 11.03 -0.23 -10.35
N ALA A 426 11.97 -0.07 -11.28
CA ALA A 426 12.72 -1.18 -11.89
C ALA A 426 14.24 -0.95 -11.82
N ASN A 427 15.05 -1.85 -12.41
CA ASN A 427 16.50 -1.71 -12.52
C ASN A 427 17.25 -1.66 -11.17
N PHE A 428 16.86 -2.51 -10.20
CA PHE A 428 17.41 -2.49 -8.83
C PHE A 428 17.62 -3.88 -8.22
N ARG A 429 18.41 -3.91 -7.13
CA ARG A 429 18.55 -5.01 -6.17
C ARG A 429 18.48 -4.43 -4.76
N GLU A 430 17.59 -4.94 -3.92
CA GLU A 430 17.38 -4.48 -2.56
C GLU A 430 17.50 -5.64 -1.57
N LEU A 431 18.10 -5.36 -0.40
CA LEU A 431 18.13 -6.23 0.77
C LEU A 431 17.47 -5.50 1.93
N ILE A 432 16.60 -6.17 2.64
CA ILE A 432 15.87 -5.64 3.81
C ILE A 432 16.05 -6.58 4.99
N GLY A 433 16.34 -6.03 6.16
CA GLY A 433 16.29 -6.72 7.43
C GLY A 433 15.41 -5.94 8.41
N MET A 434 14.48 -6.62 9.08
CA MET A 434 13.59 -5.99 10.05
C MET A 434 13.45 -6.84 11.32
N LEU A 435 13.36 -6.15 12.46
CA LEU A 435 13.00 -6.72 13.75
C LEU A 435 11.87 -5.90 14.37
N ASN A 436 10.85 -6.56 14.89
CA ASN A 436 9.74 -5.92 15.60
C ASN A 436 9.49 -6.68 16.90
N TYR A 437 9.51 -5.97 18.03
CA TYR A 437 9.29 -6.55 19.33
C TYR A 437 8.18 -5.81 20.07
N SER A 438 7.21 -6.56 20.59
CA SER A 438 6.12 -5.99 21.40
C SER A 438 6.11 -6.61 22.78
N TRP A 439 6.15 -5.78 23.81
CA TRP A 439 6.07 -6.19 25.20
C TRP A 439 5.09 -5.32 25.99
N LYS A 440 3.96 -5.91 26.36
CA LYS A 440 2.84 -5.17 26.95
C LYS A 440 2.45 -3.99 26.03
N ARG A 441 2.60 -2.75 26.50
CA ARG A 441 2.35 -1.51 25.73
C ARG A 441 3.59 -0.93 25.04
N PHE A 442 4.74 -1.57 25.16
CA PHE A 442 5.95 -1.14 24.46
C PHE A 442 6.07 -1.83 23.11
N ASP A 443 6.33 -1.05 22.07
CA ASP A 443 6.65 -1.52 20.74
C ASP A 443 8.03 -1.01 20.33
N PHE A 444 8.88 -1.91 19.84
CA PHE A 444 10.20 -1.59 19.32
C PHE A 444 10.29 -2.08 17.88
N SER A 445 10.85 -1.28 17.00
CA SER A 445 11.11 -1.68 15.62
C SER A 445 12.49 -1.23 15.16
N GLY A 446 13.14 -2.08 14.39
CA GLY A 446 14.38 -1.81 13.70
C GLY A 446 14.28 -2.25 12.25
N GLN A 447 14.78 -1.42 11.33
CA GLN A 447 14.81 -1.68 9.89
C GLN A 447 16.17 -1.30 9.34
N LEU A 448 16.71 -2.15 8.47
CA LEU A 448 17.92 -1.88 7.68
C LEU A 448 17.64 -2.22 6.22
N ILE A 449 18.00 -1.31 5.32
CA ILE A 449 17.87 -1.50 3.87
C ILE A 449 19.19 -1.16 3.18
N TYR A 450 19.58 -2.01 2.26
CA TYR A 450 20.56 -1.74 1.24
C TYR A 450 19.92 -1.86 -0.13
N ASN A 451 19.95 -0.80 -0.92
CA ASN A 451 19.40 -0.80 -2.27
C ASN A 451 20.44 -0.29 -3.27
N ARG A 452 20.71 -1.09 -4.31
CA ARG A 452 21.53 -0.72 -5.45
C ARG A 452 20.67 -0.64 -6.69
N TYR A 453 20.65 0.53 -7.33
CA TYR A 453 19.83 0.78 -8.51
C TYR A 453 20.54 1.69 -9.51
N GLY A 454 20.11 1.61 -10.77
CA GLY A 454 20.59 2.48 -11.83
C GLY A 454 19.57 3.54 -12.18
N THR A 455 20.02 4.78 -12.38
CA THR A 455 19.18 5.89 -12.85
C THR A 455 19.65 6.38 -14.22
N ASP A 456 18.80 7.11 -14.89
CA ASP A 456 19.10 7.70 -16.19
C ASP A 456 20.18 8.77 -16.05
N PRO A 457 21.17 8.83 -16.96
CA PRO A 457 22.23 9.84 -16.91
C PRO A 457 21.71 11.24 -17.27
N ASN A 458 20.67 11.31 -18.07
CA ASN A 458 19.93 12.52 -18.44
C ASN A 458 18.51 12.15 -18.91
N PRO A 459 17.59 13.09 -19.10
CA PRO A 459 16.19 12.82 -19.49
C PRO A 459 16.01 12.11 -20.84
N ASP A 460 17.02 12.17 -21.72
CA ASP A 460 16.94 11.63 -23.08
C ASP A 460 17.39 10.16 -23.18
N ILE A 461 17.99 9.61 -22.11
CA ILE A 461 18.54 8.26 -22.09
C ILE A 461 17.83 7.42 -21.04
N ASN A 462 16.90 6.58 -21.47
CA ASN A 462 16.13 5.69 -20.63
C ASN A 462 16.91 4.41 -20.29
N MET A 463 17.39 4.29 -19.06
CA MET A 463 18.07 3.08 -18.55
C MET A 463 17.12 2.09 -17.87
N GLY A 464 15.82 2.34 -17.93
CA GLY A 464 14.76 1.41 -17.50
C GLY A 464 14.50 1.38 -15.99
N GLY A 465 14.99 2.36 -15.23
CA GLY A 465 14.69 2.55 -13.82
C GLY A 465 13.40 3.32 -13.60
N ASP A 466 13.24 4.44 -14.32
CA ASP A 466 12.05 5.28 -14.28
C ASP A 466 10.88 4.64 -15.06
N ILE A 467 9.89 4.13 -14.32
CA ILE A 467 8.74 3.43 -14.91
C ILE A 467 7.77 4.36 -15.66
N PHE A 468 7.93 5.66 -15.57
CA PHE A 468 7.07 6.66 -16.22
C PHE A 468 7.52 6.98 -17.65
N GLN A 469 8.71 6.53 -18.05
CA GLN A 469 9.17 6.64 -19.43
C GLN A 469 8.61 5.50 -20.30
N SER A 470 8.50 5.77 -21.59
CA SER A 470 8.21 4.72 -22.58
C SER A 470 9.43 3.83 -22.79
N TYR A 471 9.23 2.51 -22.84
CA TYR A 471 10.35 1.63 -23.16
C TYR A 471 10.78 1.71 -24.64
N GLU A 472 10.03 2.38 -25.51
CA GLU A 472 10.46 2.64 -26.89
C GLU A 472 11.67 3.60 -26.97
N THR A 473 11.92 4.37 -25.89
CA THR A 473 13.09 5.27 -25.79
C THR A 473 14.34 4.56 -25.25
N LEU A 474 14.33 3.22 -25.15
CA LEU A 474 15.50 2.45 -24.70
C LEU A 474 16.68 2.65 -25.65
N PRO A 475 17.92 2.83 -25.14
CA PRO A 475 19.10 3.06 -26.00
C PRO A 475 19.58 1.79 -26.71
N ASN A 476 19.39 0.61 -26.10
CA ASN A 476 19.87 -0.65 -26.63
C ASN A 476 18.89 -1.80 -26.40
N MET A 477 18.63 -2.58 -27.45
CA MET A 477 17.77 -3.75 -27.36
C MET A 477 18.43 -4.91 -26.60
N TYR A 478 19.77 -5.00 -26.63
CA TYR A 478 20.58 -6.06 -26.02
C TYR A 478 21.61 -5.49 -25.06
N GLY A 479 22.23 -6.35 -24.24
CA GLY A 479 23.25 -5.93 -23.28
C GLY A 479 22.72 -5.30 -22.01
N ASN A 480 21.40 -5.33 -21.77
CA ASN A 480 20.80 -4.75 -20.58
C ASN A 480 21.02 -5.61 -19.35
N TYR A 481 21.37 -4.97 -18.23
CA TYR A 481 21.61 -5.62 -16.95
C TYR A 481 21.05 -4.81 -15.78
N ILE A 482 20.80 -5.47 -14.65
CA ILE A 482 20.22 -4.84 -13.46
C ILE A 482 21.24 -3.91 -12.81
N GLY A 483 20.87 -2.65 -12.60
CA GLY A 483 21.71 -1.59 -12.06
C GLY A 483 22.49 -0.81 -13.12
N GLN A 484 22.07 -0.87 -14.42
CA GLN A 484 22.63 -0.08 -15.51
C GLN A 484 22.30 1.41 -15.38
N GLY A 485 23.09 2.26 -16.05
CA GLY A 485 23.02 3.71 -15.96
C GLY A 485 23.86 4.25 -14.81
N VAL A 486 23.51 5.41 -14.26
CA VAL A 486 24.22 6.02 -13.12
C VAL A 486 23.96 5.19 -11.87
N LYS A 487 25.04 4.65 -11.29
CA LYS A 487 24.95 3.75 -10.12
C LYS A 487 24.60 4.52 -8.86
N ASN A 488 23.61 4.02 -8.15
CA ASN A 488 23.21 4.50 -6.83
C ASN A 488 23.30 3.36 -5.82
N ASN A 489 23.87 3.64 -4.64
CA ASN A 489 23.83 2.76 -3.47
C ASN A 489 23.16 3.53 -2.33
N LEU A 490 22.06 3.00 -1.86
CA LEU A 490 21.30 3.54 -0.73
C LEU A 490 21.45 2.62 0.47
N TYR A 491 21.82 3.21 1.60
CA TYR A 491 21.82 2.59 2.93
C TYR A 491 20.81 3.33 3.80
N TYR A 492 19.86 2.62 4.34
CA TYR A 492 18.82 3.18 5.19
C TYR A 492 18.69 2.38 6.47
N GLY A 493 18.62 3.05 7.61
CA GLY A 493 18.35 2.48 8.92
C GLY A 493 17.29 3.27 9.65
N ASP A 494 16.35 2.60 10.31
CA ASP A 494 15.31 3.20 11.14
C ASP A 494 15.15 2.41 12.43
N LEU A 495 15.16 3.12 13.55
CA LEU A 495 14.96 2.56 14.89
C LEU A 495 13.85 3.35 15.58
N ARG A 496 12.88 2.65 16.13
CA ARG A 496 11.78 3.27 16.89
C ARG A 496 11.51 2.54 18.18
N ALA A 497 11.16 3.31 19.19
CA ALA A 497 10.63 2.83 20.46
C ALA A 497 9.35 3.61 20.76
N ALA A 498 8.28 2.90 21.09
CA ALA A 498 6.98 3.50 21.36
C ALA A 498 6.33 2.91 22.61
N TYR A 499 5.59 3.74 23.33
CA TYR A 499 4.69 3.35 24.40
C TYR A 499 3.24 3.61 23.95
N VAL A 500 2.44 2.57 23.78
CA VAL A 500 1.04 2.66 23.36
C VAL A 500 0.18 3.15 24.52
N LEU A 501 -0.35 4.34 24.41
CA LEU A 501 -1.28 4.93 25.37
C LEU A 501 -2.69 4.34 25.19
N ASN A 502 -3.20 4.35 23.96
CA ASN A 502 -4.50 3.77 23.66
C ASN A 502 -4.40 2.86 22.42
N PRO A 503 -4.60 1.55 22.57
CA PRO A 503 -4.54 0.62 21.44
C PRO A 503 -5.69 0.75 20.44
N LYS A 504 -6.84 1.33 20.82
CA LYS A 504 -8.05 1.45 19.97
C LYS A 504 -7.79 2.28 18.71
N TYR A 505 -7.04 3.38 18.84
CA TYR A 505 -6.66 4.25 17.74
C TYR A 505 -5.14 4.45 17.65
N ASN A 506 -4.40 3.48 18.21
CA ASN A 506 -2.93 3.41 18.16
C ASN A 506 -2.26 4.71 18.65
N LEU A 507 -2.85 5.37 19.67
CA LEU A 507 -2.23 6.52 20.29
C LEU A 507 -1.01 6.08 21.08
N ARG A 508 0.16 6.63 20.73
CA ARG A 508 1.44 6.25 21.34
C ARG A 508 2.40 7.43 21.45
N PHE A 509 3.21 7.41 22.45
CA PHE A 509 4.41 8.22 22.50
C PHE A 509 5.54 7.47 21.81
N GLU A 510 6.21 8.11 20.85
CA GLU A 510 7.22 7.46 20.00
C GLU A 510 8.49 8.29 19.93
N VAL A 511 9.65 7.62 20.05
CA VAL A 511 10.97 8.17 19.79
C VAL A 511 11.56 7.39 18.61
N GLY A 512 12.17 8.09 17.65
CA GLY A 512 12.75 7.49 16.47
C GLY A 512 14.10 8.06 16.10
N TYR A 513 14.92 7.23 15.48
CA TYR A 513 16.15 7.63 14.80
C TYR A 513 16.20 7.01 13.41
N THR A 514 16.32 7.86 12.39
CA THR A 514 16.43 7.44 11.00
C THR A 514 17.76 7.89 10.44
N GLN A 515 18.48 7.01 9.79
CA GLN A 515 19.76 7.30 9.13
C GLN A 515 19.70 6.89 7.66
N ARG A 516 20.15 7.77 6.77
CA ARG A 516 20.16 7.55 5.33
C ARG A 516 21.47 8.04 4.71
N TYR A 517 22.09 7.16 3.90
CA TYR A 517 23.23 7.48 3.05
C TYR A 517 22.89 7.06 1.62
N ARG A 518 23.02 7.99 0.67
CA ARG A 518 22.91 7.71 -0.76
C ARG A 518 24.20 8.11 -1.46
N GLN A 519 24.88 7.13 -2.01
CA GLN A 519 26.07 7.30 -2.84
C GLN A 519 25.64 7.25 -4.29
N ILE A 520 25.85 8.33 -5.02
CA ILE A 520 25.59 8.46 -6.45
C ILE A 520 26.94 8.50 -7.15
N GLU A 521 27.10 7.75 -8.23
CA GLU A 521 28.33 7.72 -9.02
C GLU A 521 28.73 9.14 -9.43
N ASN A 522 30.00 9.52 -9.15
CA ASN A 522 30.60 10.83 -9.44
C ASN A 522 29.96 12.04 -8.73
N LEU A 523 29.11 11.84 -7.72
CA LEU A 523 28.51 12.91 -6.92
C LEU A 523 28.83 12.76 -5.43
N PRO A 524 28.81 13.86 -4.66
CA PRO A 524 28.94 13.79 -3.20
C PRO A 524 27.87 12.91 -2.56
N THR A 525 28.26 12.15 -1.53
CA THR A 525 27.32 11.32 -0.76
C THR A 525 26.30 12.19 -0.04
N GLN A 526 25.03 11.94 -0.29
CA GLN A 526 23.93 12.55 0.44
C GLN A 526 23.72 11.82 1.77
N LYS A 527 23.64 12.58 2.86
CA LYS A 527 23.51 12.04 4.23
C LYS A 527 22.35 12.72 4.95
N SER A 528 21.58 11.94 5.71
CA SER A 528 20.55 12.43 6.61
C SER A 528 20.54 11.57 7.86
N GLY A 529 20.40 12.19 9.03
CA GLY A 529 20.34 11.51 10.32
C GLY A 529 19.31 12.21 11.21
N VAL A 530 18.07 11.71 11.25
CA VAL A 530 16.95 12.40 11.90
C VAL A 530 16.62 11.74 13.22
N ILE A 531 16.72 12.51 14.32
CA ILE A 531 16.12 12.15 15.60
C ILE A 531 14.74 12.78 15.70
N SER A 532 13.77 12.05 16.22
CA SER A 532 12.39 12.53 16.35
C SER A 532 11.71 12.03 17.61
N VAL A 533 10.74 12.80 18.08
CA VAL A 533 9.86 12.44 19.19
C VAL A 533 8.45 12.93 18.88
N GLY A 534 7.43 12.16 19.25
CA GLY A 534 6.07 12.54 18.96
C GLY A 534 5.00 11.81 19.77
N LEU A 535 3.82 12.43 19.83
CA LEU A 535 2.58 11.79 20.23
C LEU A 535 1.84 11.44 18.95
N ARG A 536 1.75 10.17 18.64
CA ARG A 536 1.32 9.67 17.35
C ARG A 536 0.08 8.81 17.45
N SER A 537 -0.83 8.98 16.50
CA SER A 537 -2.00 8.13 16.36
C SER A 537 -2.23 7.87 14.87
N SER A 538 -1.84 6.70 14.41
CA SER A 538 -2.00 6.35 13.00
C SER A 538 -1.78 4.86 12.78
N PHE A 539 -2.56 4.30 11.85
CA PHE A 539 -2.29 2.98 11.24
C PHE A 539 -1.72 3.11 9.82
N ARG A 540 -1.44 4.33 9.35
CA ARG A 540 -0.89 4.55 8.00
C ARG A 540 0.56 4.06 7.90
N ASN A 541 0.90 3.44 6.78
CA ASN A 541 2.28 3.28 6.39
C ASN A 541 2.80 4.59 5.80
N PHE A 542 3.95 5.04 6.26
CA PHE A 542 4.64 6.22 5.75
C PHE A 542 6.01 5.83 5.27
N TYR A 543 6.23 5.95 3.97
CA TYR A 543 7.46 5.52 3.31
C TYR A 543 8.47 6.66 3.21
N GLY A 544 9.67 6.43 3.69
CA GLY A 544 10.82 7.33 3.57
C GLY A 544 12.12 6.58 3.30
N ASP A 545 11.99 5.31 2.96
CA ASP A 545 13.03 4.29 2.91
C ASP A 545 13.45 3.92 1.47
N PHE A 546 13.46 4.92 0.57
CA PHE A 546 13.81 4.78 -0.85
C PHE A 546 14.79 5.87 -1.35
#